data_77876098385b3728f2a99d55b9dc8a84
#
_entry.id   77876098385b3728f2a99d55b9dc8a84
#
_cell.length_a   1.000
_cell.length_b   1.000
_cell.length_c   1.000
_cell.angle_alpha   90.00
_cell.angle_beta   90.00
_cell.angle_gamma   90.00
#
_symmetry.space_group_name_H-M   'P 1'
#
loop_
_entity.id
_entity.type
_entity.pdbx_description
1 polymer ?
#
loop_
_entity_poly.entity_id
_entity_poly.type
_entity_poly.pdbx_seq_one_letter_code
_entity_poly.pdbx_strand_id
1 'polypeptide(L)'
;MRFALTLLLCLWNIPLPAYEWPAADVQVSRTFGQRMGLEVLPGVEIVTSASSLTAPEKGDLVFLSRPGAAVQDLPSGLGGFVMLSHEDNLRTVVSRILPESLQKNFQRGEPLGRVTVDAGQEQSRHRLFVFDQQLGELMNPLLVYPPLADKKVPLFYDVEVLAENSKEPQSLFGKSVLPVGYWQVMIDISDPSTLVSGSHGEKVSEIQRGIYTIETYLNGSELFNMSLDSLHEKAGAWIVKGMTEPLDKVLLNDRRWLLGQVFFNEGNNILEVVVRDFAGNETGKTFRVRGTRS
;
A
#
# COMPACT_ATOMS: atom_id res chain seq x y z
N MET A 1 -13.34 -13.61 -56.17
CA MET A 1 -12.58 -13.84 -54.93
C MET A 1 -13.10 -12.82 -53.89
N ARG A 2 -13.85 -13.30 -52.90
CA ARG A 2 -14.35 -12.47 -51.81
C ARG A 2 -13.46 -12.75 -50.60
N PHE A 3 -12.66 -11.76 -50.15
CA PHE A 3 -11.92 -11.81 -48.90
C PHE A 3 -12.88 -11.49 -47.76
N ALA A 4 -13.17 -12.49 -46.94
CA ALA A 4 -13.85 -12.31 -45.66
C ALA A 4 -12.82 -11.81 -44.64
N LEU A 5 -12.94 -10.56 -44.23
CA LEU A 5 -12.15 -9.96 -43.17
C LEU A 5 -12.76 -10.40 -41.83
N THR A 6 -12.17 -11.40 -41.18
CA THR A 6 -12.58 -11.84 -39.86
C THR A 6 -11.98 -10.88 -38.84
N LEU A 7 -12.81 -9.97 -38.32
CA LEU A 7 -12.45 -9.04 -37.24
C LEU A 7 -12.39 -9.85 -35.92
N LEU A 8 -11.19 -10.20 -35.51
CA LEU A 8 -10.94 -10.85 -34.19
C LEU A 8 -11.11 -9.80 -33.10
N LEU A 9 -12.29 -9.71 -32.52
CA LEU A 9 -12.55 -8.93 -31.32
C LEU A 9 -11.82 -9.62 -30.16
N CYS A 10 -10.62 -9.17 -29.85
CA CYS A 10 -9.97 -9.43 -28.56
C CYS A 10 -10.79 -8.68 -27.49
N LEU A 11 -11.78 -9.34 -26.94
CA LEU A 11 -12.37 -8.96 -25.68
C LEU A 11 -11.26 -9.05 -24.63
N TRP A 12 -10.67 -7.92 -24.30
CA TRP A 12 -9.85 -7.79 -23.10
C TRP A 12 -10.82 -8.09 -21.95
N ASN A 13 -10.68 -9.29 -21.38
CA ASN A 13 -11.27 -9.59 -20.08
C ASN A 13 -10.53 -8.69 -19.08
N ILE A 14 -11.05 -7.48 -18.85
CA ILE A 14 -10.69 -6.70 -17.68
C ILE A 14 -11.23 -7.54 -16.51
N PRO A 15 -10.37 -8.12 -15.66
CA PRO A 15 -10.85 -8.83 -14.50
C PRO A 15 -11.67 -7.83 -13.69
N LEU A 16 -12.98 -8.06 -13.57
CA LEU A 16 -13.81 -7.32 -12.65
C LEU A 16 -13.25 -7.59 -11.25
N PRO A 17 -13.12 -6.57 -10.39
CA PRO A 17 -12.69 -6.77 -9.02
C PRO A 17 -13.63 -7.79 -8.36
N ALA A 18 -13.03 -8.79 -7.72
CA ALA A 18 -13.81 -9.89 -7.11
C ALA A 18 -14.61 -9.39 -5.91
N TYR A 19 -14.10 -8.36 -5.22
CA TYR A 19 -14.63 -7.82 -3.98
C TYR A 19 -15.26 -6.43 -4.19
N GLU A 20 -16.26 -6.11 -3.37
CA GLU A 20 -16.82 -4.75 -3.30
C GLU A 20 -16.30 -4.03 -2.06
N TRP A 21 -16.15 -2.69 -2.16
CA TRP A 21 -15.89 -1.91 -0.96
C TRP A 21 -17.04 -2.07 0.04
N PRO A 22 -16.75 -2.15 1.35
CA PRO A 22 -17.79 -2.41 2.37
C PRO A 22 -18.76 -1.24 2.58
N ALA A 23 -18.60 -0.14 1.85
CA ALA A 23 -19.54 0.97 1.75
C ALA A 23 -19.36 1.69 0.41
N ALA A 24 -20.37 2.41 -0.05
CA ALA A 24 -20.35 3.07 -1.37
C ALA A 24 -19.44 4.31 -1.42
N ASP A 25 -19.24 4.99 -0.28
CA ASP A 25 -18.48 6.25 -0.16
C ASP A 25 -17.06 6.05 0.39
N VAL A 26 -16.51 4.84 0.25
CA VAL A 26 -15.18 4.52 0.77
C VAL A 26 -14.09 5.38 0.12
N GLN A 27 -13.26 5.97 0.97
CA GLN A 27 -12.02 6.61 0.59
C GLN A 27 -10.86 5.95 1.35
N VAL A 28 -9.77 5.64 0.67
CA VAL A 28 -8.58 5.06 1.31
C VAL A 28 -7.73 6.18 1.91
N SER A 29 -7.54 6.15 3.21
CA SER A 29 -6.71 7.12 3.95
C SER A 29 -5.27 6.65 4.13
N ARG A 30 -5.05 5.34 4.25
CA ARG A 30 -3.71 4.71 4.33
C ARG A 30 -3.68 3.46 3.46
N THR A 31 -2.61 3.30 2.72
CA THR A 31 -2.40 2.17 1.83
C THR A 31 -1.63 1.04 2.49
N PHE A 32 -1.60 -0.12 1.85
CA PHE A 32 -0.91 -1.31 2.31
C PHE A 32 0.61 -1.07 2.45
N GLY A 33 1.20 -1.56 3.52
CA GLY A 33 2.62 -1.39 3.82
C GLY A 33 3.03 0.02 4.24
N GLN A 34 2.12 0.98 4.26
CA GLN A 34 2.43 2.35 4.68
C GLN A 34 2.82 2.41 6.15
N ARG A 35 3.94 3.07 6.42
CA ARG A 35 4.43 3.32 7.78
C ARG A 35 3.89 4.63 8.32
N MET A 36 3.55 4.67 9.60
CA MET A 36 3.31 5.88 10.38
C MET A 36 3.98 5.73 11.74
N GLY A 37 5.05 6.47 11.94
CA GLY A 37 5.89 6.30 13.11
C GLY A 37 6.51 4.90 13.19
N LEU A 38 6.13 4.09 14.18
CA LEU A 38 6.61 2.70 14.34
C LEU A 38 5.65 1.66 13.74
N GLU A 39 4.43 2.05 13.38
CA GLU A 39 3.43 1.12 12.86
C GLU A 39 3.53 1.00 11.35
N VAL A 40 3.68 -0.22 10.84
CA VAL A 40 3.43 -0.59 9.44
C VAL A 40 2.02 -1.15 9.34
N LEU A 41 1.21 -0.65 8.41
CA LEU A 41 -0.14 -1.13 8.19
C LEU A 41 -0.14 -2.30 7.19
N PRO A 42 -0.36 -3.55 7.63
CA PRO A 42 -0.42 -4.70 6.73
C PRO A 42 -1.83 -4.90 6.14
N GLY A 43 -2.49 -3.82 5.80
CA GLY A 43 -3.82 -3.72 5.25
C GLY A 43 -4.04 -2.33 4.66
N VAL A 44 -5.29 -1.90 4.55
CA VAL A 44 -5.64 -0.52 4.20
C VAL A 44 -6.51 0.10 5.28
N GLU A 45 -6.40 1.42 5.46
CA GLU A 45 -7.34 2.18 6.28
C GLU A 45 -8.29 2.93 5.36
N ILE A 46 -9.57 2.73 5.59
CA ILE A 46 -10.64 3.40 4.85
C ILE A 46 -11.38 4.39 5.75
N VAL A 47 -11.95 5.39 5.10
CA VAL A 47 -12.82 6.40 5.71
C VAL A 47 -14.16 6.37 5.00
N THR A 48 -15.26 6.41 5.75
CA THR A 48 -16.62 6.42 5.22
C THR A 48 -17.57 7.18 6.15
N SER A 49 -18.65 7.71 5.60
CA SER A 49 -19.79 8.29 6.34
C SER A 49 -20.95 7.29 6.53
N ALA A 50 -20.81 6.07 6.00
CA ALA A 50 -21.81 5.03 6.13
C ALA A 50 -22.09 4.67 7.60
N SER A 51 -23.33 4.38 7.94
CA SER A 51 -23.74 3.94 9.29
C SER A 51 -23.52 2.45 9.53
N SER A 52 -23.30 1.66 8.49
CA SER A 52 -22.98 0.24 8.54
C SER A 52 -22.02 -0.16 7.44
N LEU A 53 -21.23 -1.21 7.70
CA LEU A 53 -20.37 -1.83 6.69
C LEU A 53 -20.95 -3.17 6.26
N THR A 54 -20.70 -3.54 5.01
CA THR A 54 -21.24 -4.73 4.37
C THR A 54 -20.14 -5.75 4.05
N ALA A 55 -20.53 -7.00 3.84
CA ALA A 55 -19.65 -8.07 3.40
C ALA A 55 -19.10 -7.76 2.00
N PRO A 56 -17.77 -7.74 1.81
CA PRO A 56 -17.16 -7.40 0.52
C PRO A 56 -17.39 -8.47 -0.54
N GLU A 57 -17.61 -9.71 -0.12
CA GLU A 57 -17.90 -10.86 -0.96
C GLU A 57 -18.67 -11.89 -0.12
N LYS A 58 -19.34 -12.86 -0.80
CA LYS A 58 -19.94 -14.01 -0.12
C LYS A 58 -18.89 -14.73 0.72
N GLY A 59 -19.21 -15.06 1.96
CA GLY A 59 -18.25 -15.74 2.84
C GLY A 59 -18.88 -16.29 4.11
N ASP A 60 -18.12 -17.19 4.73
CA ASP A 60 -18.46 -17.81 5.99
C ASP A 60 -17.80 -17.08 7.16
N LEU A 61 -18.57 -16.83 8.22
CA LEU A 61 -18.04 -16.21 9.44
C LEU A 61 -17.03 -17.15 10.11
N VAL A 62 -15.78 -16.72 10.19
CA VAL A 62 -14.70 -17.44 10.90
C VAL A 62 -14.56 -16.94 12.31
N PHE A 63 -14.57 -15.62 12.49
CA PHE A 63 -14.37 -14.98 13.77
C PHE A 63 -15.12 -13.65 13.87
N LEU A 64 -15.55 -13.33 15.08
CA LEU A 64 -16.22 -12.08 15.40
C LEU A 64 -15.77 -11.62 16.80
N SER A 65 -15.33 -10.38 16.90
CA SER A 65 -15.02 -9.72 18.17
C SER A 65 -15.93 -8.51 18.38
N ARG A 66 -16.46 -8.38 19.60
CA ARG A 66 -17.27 -7.21 20.01
C ARG A 66 -16.46 -6.34 20.96
N PRO A 67 -16.49 -5.01 20.81
CA PRO A 67 -15.83 -4.13 21.77
C PRO A 67 -16.46 -4.30 23.17
N GLY A 68 -15.63 -4.45 24.20
CA GLY A 68 -16.11 -4.51 25.60
C GLY A 68 -16.81 -5.81 26.00
N ALA A 69 -16.77 -6.86 25.19
CA ALA A 69 -17.25 -8.18 25.54
C ALA A 69 -16.20 -8.87 26.41
N ALA A 70 -16.42 -8.87 27.72
CA ALA A 70 -15.71 -9.58 28.78
C ALA A 70 -14.29 -9.13 29.18
N VAL A 71 -14.10 -9.18 30.48
CA VAL A 71 -12.87 -8.85 31.26
C VAL A 71 -11.63 -9.68 30.88
N GLN A 72 -11.76 -10.62 29.96
CA GLN A 72 -10.67 -11.53 29.52
C GLN A 72 -10.15 -11.21 28.11
N ASP A 73 -10.80 -10.33 27.37
CA ASP A 73 -10.34 -9.97 26.04
C ASP A 73 -9.20 -8.95 26.15
N LEU A 74 -8.03 -9.37 25.71
CA LEU A 74 -6.91 -8.43 25.48
C LEU A 74 -7.42 -7.29 24.58
N PRO A 75 -7.14 -6.03 24.92
CA PRO A 75 -7.54 -4.91 24.09
C PRO A 75 -6.99 -5.10 22.68
N SER A 76 -7.87 -5.36 21.73
CA SER A 76 -7.52 -5.47 20.32
C SER A 76 -7.34 -4.08 19.75
N GLY A 77 -6.20 -3.79 19.15
CA GLY A 77 -5.99 -2.56 18.37
C GLY A 77 -6.94 -2.46 17.16
N LEU A 78 -7.67 -3.54 16.84
CA LEU A 78 -8.68 -3.58 15.79
C LEU A 78 -10.07 -3.11 16.27
N GLY A 79 -10.30 -3.02 17.59
CA GLY A 79 -11.65 -2.81 18.14
C GLY A 79 -12.55 -4.02 17.85
N GLY A 80 -13.85 -3.78 17.65
CA GLY A 80 -14.74 -4.83 17.14
C GLY A 80 -14.41 -5.15 15.68
N PHE A 81 -14.45 -6.43 15.30
CA PHE A 81 -14.17 -6.83 13.93
C PHE A 81 -14.91 -8.11 13.53
N VAL A 82 -15.02 -8.30 12.23
CA VAL A 82 -15.55 -9.52 11.61
C VAL A 82 -14.49 -10.06 10.65
N MET A 83 -14.26 -11.38 10.70
CA MET A 83 -13.45 -12.11 9.75
C MET A 83 -14.33 -13.08 8.96
N LEU A 84 -14.31 -12.96 7.65
CA LEU A 84 -14.97 -13.87 6.72
C LEU A 84 -13.95 -14.70 5.96
N SER A 85 -14.29 -15.96 5.67
CA SER A 85 -13.56 -16.84 4.75
C SER A 85 -14.35 -16.98 3.46
N HIS A 86 -13.67 -16.86 2.33
CA HIS A 86 -14.25 -16.88 0.99
C HIS A 86 -13.86 -18.16 0.21
N GLU A 87 -14.56 -18.44 -0.86
CA GLU A 87 -14.34 -19.66 -1.68
C GLU A 87 -12.99 -19.67 -2.41
N ASP A 88 -12.37 -18.50 -2.62
CA ASP A 88 -11.06 -18.32 -3.27
C ASP A 88 -9.85 -18.49 -2.33
N ASN A 89 -10.04 -19.07 -1.14
CA ASN A 89 -9.03 -19.21 -0.08
C ASN A 89 -8.55 -17.88 0.53
N LEU A 90 -9.25 -16.80 0.29
CA LEU A 90 -8.98 -15.52 0.96
C LEU A 90 -9.82 -15.40 2.22
N ARG A 91 -9.29 -14.67 3.19
CA ARG A 91 -10.04 -14.17 4.35
C ARG A 91 -9.99 -12.66 4.38
N THR A 92 -11.13 -12.05 4.63
CA THR A 92 -11.22 -10.61 4.87
C THR A 92 -11.48 -10.30 6.33
N VAL A 93 -10.86 -9.23 6.82
CA VAL A 93 -11.15 -8.68 8.15
C VAL A 93 -11.60 -7.25 7.98
N VAL A 94 -12.77 -6.95 8.54
CA VAL A 94 -13.31 -5.59 8.64
C VAL A 94 -13.33 -5.18 10.08
N SER A 95 -12.58 -4.14 10.45
CA SER A 95 -12.35 -3.71 11.83
C SER A 95 -13.12 -2.45 12.21
N ARG A 96 -13.16 -2.15 13.51
CA ARG A 96 -13.83 -0.99 14.13
C ARG A 96 -15.32 -0.91 13.81
N ILE A 97 -15.98 -2.05 13.83
CA ILE A 97 -17.43 -2.16 13.69
C ILE A 97 -18.04 -2.75 14.95
N LEU A 98 -19.35 -2.54 15.14
CA LEU A 98 -20.17 -3.24 16.11
C LEU A 98 -20.95 -4.35 15.38
N PRO A 99 -20.46 -5.61 15.43
CA PRO A 99 -21.13 -6.70 14.74
C PRO A 99 -22.55 -6.88 15.26
N GLU A 100 -23.51 -6.94 14.34
CA GLU A 100 -24.94 -7.06 14.70
C GLU A 100 -25.44 -8.51 14.64
N SER A 101 -24.96 -9.26 13.65
CA SER A 101 -25.45 -10.61 13.37
C SER A 101 -24.47 -11.68 13.81
N LEU A 102 -25.01 -12.81 14.29
CA LEU A 102 -24.28 -14.05 14.55
C LEU A 102 -24.53 -15.09 13.44
N GLN A 103 -25.01 -14.63 12.26
CA GLN A 103 -25.22 -15.55 11.15
C GLN A 103 -23.87 -16.14 10.72
N LYS A 104 -23.94 -17.41 10.26
CA LYS A 104 -22.72 -18.14 9.86
C LYS A 104 -22.23 -17.77 8.46
N ASN A 105 -23.14 -17.37 7.60
CA ASN A 105 -22.88 -17.11 6.18
C ASN A 105 -23.39 -15.73 5.83
N PHE A 106 -22.61 -15.03 5.02
CA PHE A 106 -22.95 -13.70 4.49
C PHE A 106 -22.95 -13.73 2.97
N GLN A 107 -23.91 -13.07 2.35
CA GLN A 107 -23.86 -12.75 0.93
C GLN A 107 -23.10 -11.42 0.73
N ARG A 108 -22.57 -11.21 -0.47
CA ARG A 108 -21.99 -9.91 -0.84
C ARG A 108 -23.00 -8.79 -0.60
N GLY A 109 -22.57 -7.70 0.02
CA GLY A 109 -23.41 -6.55 0.34
C GLY A 109 -24.28 -6.71 1.59
N GLU A 110 -24.31 -7.88 2.25
CA GLU A 110 -25.05 -8.04 3.52
C GLU A 110 -24.37 -7.29 4.67
N PRO A 111 -25.15 -6.66 5.58
CA PRO A 111 -24.60 -5.89 6.69
C PRO A 111 -23.78 -6.78 7.65
N LEU A 112 -22.54 -6.40 7.91
CA LEU A 112 -21.64 -6.99 8.90
C LEU A 112 -21.84 -6.41 10.29
N GLY A 113 -22.12 -5.11 10.36
CA GLY A 113 -22.27 -4.41 11.62
C GLY A 113 -22.38 -2.90 11.45
N ARG A 114 -22.76 -2.24 12.56
CA ARG A 114 -22.85 -0.78 12.62
C ARG A 114 -21.48 -0.16 12.80
N VAL A 115 -21.37 1.04 12.27
CA VAL A 115 -20.21 1.90 12.42
C VAL A 115 -20.36 2.75 13.67
N THR A 116 -19.28 2.89 14.45
CA THR A 116 -19.19 3.89 15.49
C THR A 116 -18.38 5.07 14.99
N VAL A 117 -18.97 6.24 15.01
CA VAL A 117 -18.29 7.49 14.69
C VAL A 117 -17.83 8.13 15.99
N ASP A 118 -16.58 8.54 16.09
CA ASP A 118 -16.05 9.25 17.26
C ASP A 118 -16.77 10.60 17.41
N ALA A 119 -16.99 11.03 18.65
CA ALA A 119 -17.73 12.25 18.94
C ALA A 119 -17.13 13.47 18.22
N GLY A 120 -17.96 14.15 17.43
CA GLY A 120 -17.55 15.33 16.65
C GLY A 120 -16.90 15.02 15.29
N GLN A 121 -16.81 13.76 14.88
CA GLN A 121 -16.38 13.37 13.54
C GLN A 121 -17.59 13.06 12.64
N GLU A 122 -17.48 13.39 11.37
CA GLU A 122 -18.50 13.11 10.35
C GLU A 122 -18.26 11.76 9.65
N GLN A 123 -17.07 11.23 9.75
CA GLN A 123 -16.63 10.00 9.12
C GLN A 123 -15.95 9.08 10.13
N SER A 124 -16.07 7.80 9.92
CA SER A 124 -15.40 6.76 10.68
C SER A 124 -14.20 6.19 9.92
N ARG A 125 -13.24 5.64 10.66
CA ARG A 125 -12.06 4.98 10.12
C ARG A 125 -12.10 3.49 10.42
N HIS A 126 -11.85 2.68 9.40
CA HIS A 126 -11.85 1.23 9.48
C HIS A 126 -10.60 0.67 8.86
N ARG A 127 -10.13 -0.48 9.34
CA ARG A 127 -9.03 -1.19 8.71
C ARG A 127 -9.56 -2.44 8.03
N LEU A 128 -9.12 -2.66 6.80
CA LEU A 128 -9.41 -3.83 5.99
C LEU A 128 -8.12 -4.62 5.79
N PHE A 129 -8.21 -5.93 6.03
CA PHE A 129 -7.11 -6.85 5.78
C PHE A 129 -7.60 -7.97 4.88
N VAL A 130 -6.72 -8.45 4.03
CA VAL A 130 -6.92 -9.65 3.22
C VAL A 130 -5.80 -10.62 3.54
N PHE A 131 -6.15 -11.82 3.93
CA PHE A 131 -5.21 -12.89 4.25
C PHE A 131 -5.37 -14.03 3.24
N ASP A 132 -4.29 -14.38 2.55
CA ASP A 132 -4.22 -15.55 1.70
C ASP A 132 -3.92 -16.77 2.58
N GLN A 133 -4.90 -17.69 2.70
CA GLN A 133 -4.77 -18.90 3.53
C GLN A 133 -3.80 -19.91 2.92
N GLN A 134 -3.64 -19.91 1.61
CA GLN A 134 -2.77 -20.86 0.91
C GLN A 134 -1.31 -20.47 1.05
N LEU A 135 -1.01 -19.17 0.94
CA LEU A 135 0.36 -18.65 1.07
C LEU A 135 0.74 -18.33 2.54
N GLY A 136 -0.25 -18.12 3.41
CA GLY A 136 -0.01 -17.69 4.79
C GLY A 136 0.47 -16.23 4.88
N GLU A 137 0.07 -15.38 3.93
CA GLU A 137 0.52 -14.01 3.78
C GLU A 137 -0.65 -13.02 3.88
N LEU A 138 -0.37 -11.82 4.37
CA LEU A 138 -1.29 -10.68 4.23
C LEU A 138 -1.12 -10.10 2.83
N MET A 139 -2.19 -10.17 2.05
CA MET A 139 -2.24 -9.65 0.69
C MET A 139 -2.71 -8.20 0.68
N ASN A 140 -2.18 -7.42 -0.24
CA ASN A 140 -2.63 -6.06 -0.46
C ASN A 140 -4.11 -6.03 -0.88
N PRO A 141 -4.99 -5.43 -0.05
CA PRO A 141 -6.41 -5.38 -0.38
C PRO A 141 -6.71 -4.70 -1.73
N LEU A 142 -5.89 -3.73 -2.15
CA LEU A 142 -6.08 -3.01 -3.41
C LEU A 142 -5.90 -3.87 -4.68
N LEU A 143 -5.42 -5.11 -4.53
CA LEU A 143 -5.35 -6.08 -5.64
C LEU A 143 -6.69 -6.78 -5.89
N VAL A 144 -7.59 -6.80 -4.90
CA VAL A 144 -8.89 -7.51 -4.98
C VAL A 144 -10.09 -6.56 -4.91
N TYR A 145 -9.94 -5.38 -4.32
CA TYR A 145 -10.95 -4.34 -4.30
C TYR A 145 -10.89 -3.46 -5.55
N PRO A 146 -11.96 -2.72 -5.88
CA PRO A 146 -11.94 -1.78 -7.00
C PRO A 146 -10.80 -0.78 -6.90
N PRO A 147 -10.19 -0.38 -8.04
CA PRO A 147 -9.05 0.52 -8.05
C PRO A 147 -9.39 1.89 -7.45
N LEU A 148 -8.37 2.55 -6.90
CA LEU A 148 -8.49 3.89 -6.38
C LEU A 148 -8.70 4.91 -7.51
N ALA A 149 -9.63 5.83 -7.30
CA ALA A 149 -9.81 6.98 -8.20
C ALA A 149 -8.77 8.06 -7.84
N ASP A 150 -7.52 7.88 -8.26
CA ASP A 150 -6.43 8.83 -8.10
C ASP A 150 -5.76 9.15 -9.43
N LYS A 151 -5.39 10.41 -9.64
CA LYS A 151 -4.70 10.90 -10.83
C LYS A 151 -3.41 11.67 -10.50
N LYS A 152 -3.10 11.80 -9.21
CA LYS A 152 -1.87 12.45 -8.78
C LYS A 152 -0.73 11.44 -8.88
N VAL A 153 0.41 11.89 -9.36
CA VAL A 153 1.62 11.07 -9.42
C VAL A 153 2.40 11.20 -8.12
N PRO A 154 3.17 10.16 -7.74
CA PRO A 154 4.11 10.27 -6.63
C PRO A 154 5.10 11.41 -6.83
N LEU A 155 5.49 12.07 -5.73
CA LEU A 155 6.40 13.22 -5.72
C LEU A 155 7.71 12.85 -5.05
N PHE A 156 8.82 13.04 -5.78
CA PHE A 156 10.16 12.98 -5.21
C PHE A 156 10.47 14.28 -4.46
N TYR A 157 10.79 14.17 -3.19
CA TYR A 157 11.33 15.26 -2.38
C TYR A 157 12.85 15.30 -2.46
N ASP A 158 13.51 14.13 -2.41
CA ASP A 158 14.94 14.00 -2.61
C ASP A 158 15.33 12.60 -3.12
N VAL A 159 16.50 12.53 -3.75
CA VAL A 159 17.25 11.31 -4.01
C VAL A 159 18.65 11.54 -3.49
N GLU A 160 19.03 10.79 -2.47
CA GLU A 160 20.27 10.99 -1.74
C GLU A 160 21.18 9.78 -1.86
N VAL A 161 22.47 10.07 -1.77
CA VAL A 161 23.52 9.05 -1.69
C VAL A 161 24.36 9.27 -0.43
N LEU A 162 24.72 8.18 0.24
CA LEU A 162 25.54 8.20 1.45
C LEU A 162 26.77 7.34 1.23
N ALA A 163 27.98 7.94 1.31
CA ALA A 163 29.22 7.19 1.24
C ALA A 163 29.39 6.29 2.48
N GLU A 164 30.02 5.14 2.32
CA GLU A 164 30.20 4.14 3.40
C GLU A 164 30.85 4.74 4.67
N ASN A 165 31.77 5.70 4.50
CA ASN A 165 32.48 6.33 5.60
C ASN A 165 31.93 7.73 5.97
N SER A 166 30.75 8.12 5.49
CA SER A 166 30.10 9.39 5.77
C SER A 166 28.90 9.21 6.67
N LYS A 167 28.58 10.26 7.43
CA LYS A 167 27.30 10.35 8.18
C LYS A 167 26.31 11.31 7.53
N GLU A 168 26.76 12.05 6.51
CA GLU A 168 25.96 13.08 5.86
C GLU A 168 25.59 12.60 4.45
N PRO A 169 24.30 12.42 4.16
CA PRO A 169 23.84 12.12 2.81
C PRO A 169 24.02 13.33 1.89
N GLN A 170 24.12 13.07 0.60
CA GLN A 170 24.29 14.08 -0.44
C GLN A 170 23.14 13.96 -1.43
N SER A 171 22.38 15.04 -1.62
CA SER A 171 21.31 15.10 -2.61
C SER A 171 21.87 15.05 -4.04
N LEU A 172 21.24 14.24 -4.88
CA LEU A 172 21.55 14.17 -6.32
C LEU A 172 20.79 15.23 -7.13
N PHE A 173 19.86 15.97 -6.56
CA PHE A 173 19.16 17.05 -7.28
C PHE A 173 20.05 18.23 -7.66
N GLY A 174 21.19 18.41 -7.01
CA GLY A 174 22.12 19.49 -7.30
C GLY A 174 23.56 19.00 -7.53
N LYS A 175 23.81 17.70 -7.47
CA LYS A 175 25.17 17.14 -7.50
C LYS A 175 25.31 16.07 -8.57
N SER A 176 26.23 16.32 -9.49
CA SER A 176 26.50 15.42 -10.61
C SER A 176 27.91 14.78 -10.57
N VAL A 177 28.72 15.06 -9.53
CA VAL A 177 30.08 14.52 -9.38
C VAL A 177 30.22 13.90 -8.00
N LEU A 178 30.63 12.63 -7.96
CA LEU A 178 30.89 11.87 -6.74
C LEU A 178 32.25 11.16 -6.84
N PRO A 179 32.94 10.90 -5.72
CA PRO A 179 34.06 9.96 -5.70
C PRO A 179 33.63 8.56 -6.18
N VAL A 180 34.53 7.88 -6.90
CA VAL A 180 34.39 6.47 -7.24
C VAL A 180 34.29 5.65 -5.94
N GLY A 181 33.34 4.73 -5.87
CA GLY A 181 33.17 3.88 -4.69
C GLY A 181 31.75 3.43 -4.42
N TYR A 182 31.57 2.82 -3.25
CA TYR A 182 30.28 2.35 -2.76
C TYR A 182 29.47 3.46 -2.09
N TRP A 183 28.19 3.49 -2.42
CA TRP A 183 27.23 4.47 -1.93
C TRP A 183 25.90 3.80 -1.61
N GLN A 184 25.31 4.10 -0.48
CA GLN A 184 23.91 3.77 -0.23
C GLN A 184 23.01 4.78 -0.96
N VAL A 185 21.97 4.29 -1.62
CA VAL A 185 20.97 5.13 -2.29
C VAL A 185 19.71 5.18 -1.45
N MET A 186 19.21 6.37 -1.22
CA MET A 186 17.95 6.62 -0.51
C MET A 186 17.07 7.55 -1.31
N ILE A 187 15.76 7.36 -1.21
CA ILE A 187 14.78 8.30 -1.77
C ILE A 187 13.84 8.81 -0.68
N ASP A 188 13.45 10.06 -0.77
CA ASP A 188 12.35 10.66 -0.02
C ASP A 188 11.21 10.91 -1.01
N ILE A 189 10.13 10.15 -0.86
CA ILE A 189 9.03 10.13 -1.80
C ILE A 189 7.70 9.88 -1.08
N SER A 190 6.63 10.49 -1.56
CA SER A 190 5.28 10.19 -1.12
C SER A 190 4.28 10.30 -2.25
N ASP A 191 3.11 9.75 -2.04
CA ASP A 191 1.96 9.88 -2.93
C ASP A 191 0.92 10.85 -2.32
N PRO A 192 0.87 12.12 -2.80
CA PRO A 192 -0.08 13.10 -2.29
C PRO A 192 -1.50 12.77 -2.75
N SER A 193 -2.43 12.74 -1.82
CA SER A 193 -3.84 12.49 -2.11
C SER A 193 -4.75 13.39 -1.28
N THR A 194 -6.06 13.22 -1.41
CA THR A 194 -7.05 14.01 -0.68
C THR A 194 -8.15 13.12 -0.13
N LEU A 195 -8.62 13.47 1.06
CA LEU A 195 -9.88 12.96 1.63
C LEU A 195 -10.92 14.08 1.56
N VAL A 196 -12.12 13.69 1.17
CA VAL A 196 -13.27 14.60 1.09
C VAL A 196 -14.25 14.21 2.18
N SER A 197 -14.66 15.18 3.01
CA SER A 197 -15.66 15.01 4.07
C SER A 197 -16.72 16.09 4.01
N GLY A 198 -17.83 15.87 4.74
CA GLY A 198 -19.02 16.72 4.70
C GLY A 198 -20.07 16.21 3.72
N SER A 199 -21.34 16.50 4.01
CA SER A 199 -22.49 16.02 3.24
C SER A 199 -22.51 16.45 1.77
N HIS A 200 -21.72 17.47 1.41
CA HIS A 200 -21.57 17.98 0.05
C HIS A 200 -20.11 18.10 -0.39
N GLY A 201 -19.18 17.41 0.26
CA GLY A 201 -17.75 17.49 -0.08
C GLY A 201 -17.09 18.82 0.32
N GLU A 202 -17.57 19.44 1.38
CA GLU A 202 -17.18 20.81 1.78
C GLU A 202 -15.79 20.90 2.38
N LYS A 203 -15.30 19.80 2.98
CA LYS A 203 -13.98 19.75 3.60
C LYS A 203 -13.07 18.84 2.80
N VAL A 204 -11.94 19.37 2.39
CA VAL A 204 -10.88 18.62 1.70
C VAL A 204 -9.65 18.62 2.60
N SER A 205 -9.17 17.44 2.94
CA SER A 205 -7.95 17.25 3.72
C SER A 205 -6.87 16.62 2.87
N GLU A 206 -5.69 17.21 2.82
CA GLU A 206 -4.54 16.59 2.17
C GLU A 206 -4.02 15.44 3.03
N ILE A 207 -3.70 14.34 2.38
CA ILE A 207 -3.09 13.15 2.98
C ILE A 207 -1.90 12.71 2.14
N GLN A 208 -1.06 11.87 2.75
CA GLN A 208 0.02 11.18 2.06
C GLN A 208 -0.29 9.68 2.09
N ARG A 209 -0.29 9.06 0.92
CA ARG A 209 -0.39 7.60 0.77
C ARG A 209 0.98 6.97 0.61
N GLY A 210 1.07 5.68 0.78
CA GLY A 210 2.28 4.91 0.52
C GLY A 210 2.48 4.66 -0.98
N ILE A 211 3.69 4.22 -1.32
CA ILE A 211 4.11 3.86 -2.67
C ILE A 211 3.84 2.36 -2.89
N TYR A 212 3.46 1.97 -4.10
CA TYR A 212 3.18 0.59 -4.47
C TYR A 212 4.44 -0.12 -4.98
N THR A 213 5.13 0.45 -5.99
CA THR A 213 6.36 -0.14 -6.52
C THR A 213 7.50 0.86 -6.56
N ILE A 214 8.71 0.37 -6.36
CA ILE A 214 9.96 1.10 -6.56
C ILE A 214 10.89 0.23 -7.39
N GLU A 215 11.33 0.75 -8.54
CA GLU A 215 12.32 0.12 -9.40
C GLU A 215 13.52 1.06 -9.53
N THR A 216 14.73 0.52 -9.42
CA THR A 216 15.96 1.31 -9.53
C THR A 216 16.97 0.61 -10.40
N TYR A 217 17.60 1.37 -11.29
CA TYR A 217 18.59 0.86 -12.24
C TYR A 217 19.87 1.70 -12.17
N LEU A 218 21.01 1.03 -12.28
CA LEU A 218 22.30 1.68 -12.48
C LEU A 218 22.92 1.22 -13.80
N ASN A 219 23.15 2.15 -14.70
CA ASN A 219 23.71 1.87 -16.04
C ASN A 219 22.90 0.79 -16.80
N GLY A 220 21.56 0.78 -16.61
CA GLY A 220 20.65 -0.16 -17.21
C GLY A 220 20.53 -1.53 -16.49
N SER A 221 21.32 -1.76 -15.43
CA SER A 221 21.20 -2.97 -14.59
C SER A 221 20.27 -2.71 -13.41
N GLU A 222 19.32 -3.62 -13.17
CA GLU A 222 18.42 -3.54 -12.01
C GLU A 222 19.22 -3.65 -10.71
N LEU A 223 18.94 -2.73 -9.78
CA LEU A 223 19.56 -2.68 -8.44
C LEU A 223 18.55 -3.04 -7.36
N PHE A 224 17.35 -2.52 -7.48
CA PHE A 224 16.30 -2.67 -6.50
C PHE A 224 14.96 -2.74 -7.20
N ASN A 225 14.16 -3.71 -6.78
CA ASN A 225 12.80 -3.88 -7.27
C ASN A 225 11.93 -4.35 -6.11
N MET A 226 10.88 -3.60 -5.83
CA MET A 226 9.94 -3.91 -4.77
C MET A 226 8.52 -3.66 -5.24
N SER A 227 7.63 -4.59 -4.89
CA SER A 227 6.18 -4.44 -5.07
C SER A 227 5.46 -4.82 -3.77
N LEU A 228 4.60 -3.94 -3.29
CA LEU A 228 3.80 -4.18 -2.09
C LEU A 228 2.54 -5.02 -2.41
N ASP A 229 2.76 -6.23 -2.95
CA ASP A 229 1.69 -7.19 -3.24
C ASP A 229 1.25 -7.97 -2.01
N SER A 230 2.21 -8.43 -1.22
CA SER A 230 1.94 -9.12 0.04
C SER A 230 3.06 -8.91 1.07
N LEU A 231 2.71 -9.12 2.33
CA LEU A 231 3.59 -9.11 3.49
C LEU A 231 3.46 -10.43 4.24
N HIS A 232 4.59 -10.98 4.64
CA HIS A 232 4.62 -12.08 5.60
C HIS A 232 5.37 -11.66 6.85
N GLU A 233 4.97 -12.24 7.99
CA GLU A 233 5.64 -12.01 9.25
C GLU A 233 6.79 -13.01 9.45
N LYS A 234 7.95 -12.50 9.82
CA LYS A 234 9.08 -13.34 10.23
C LYS A 234 9.77 -12.70 11.43
N ALA A 235 9.82 -13.44 12.54
CA ALA A 235 10.44 -13.01 13.79
C ALA A 235 9.95 -11.63 14.29
N GLY A 236 8.65 -11.33 14.16
CA GLY A 236 8.04 -10.09 14.60
C GLY A 236 8.23 -8.90 13.63
N ALA A 237 8.77 -9.14 12.44
CA ALA A 237 8.97 -8.12 11.42
C ALA A 237 8.20 -8.44 10.14
N TRP A 238 7.72 -7.41 9.46
CA TRP A 238 7.08 -7.54 8.16
C TRP A 238 8.12 -7.58 7.05
N ILE A 239 8.00 -8.58 6.18
CA ILE A 239 8.85 -8.74 4.99
C ILE A 239 7.97 -8.68 3.75
N VAL A 240 8.35 -7.85 2.78
CA VAL A 240 7.69 -7.77 1.48
C VAL A 240 8.03 -9.03 0.68
N LYS A 241 7.06 -9.57 -0.03
CA LYS A 241 7.27 -10.73 -0.92
C LYS A 241 8.41 -10.46 -1.91
N GLY A 242 9.31 -11.41 -2.00
CA GLY A 242 10.50 -11.29 -2.86
C GLY A 242 11.69 -10.56 -2.22
N MET A 243 11.52 -9.95 -1.07
CA MET A 243 12.61 -9.32 -0.32
C MET A 243 13.15 -10.25 0.79
N THR A 244 14.38 -9.98 1.23
CA THR A 244 15.03 -10.68 2.36
C THR A 244 15.07 -9.81 3.62
N GLU A 245 15.14 -8.49 3.42
CA GLU A 245 15.22 -7.54 4.53
C GLU A 245 13.81 -7.16 5.03
N PRO A 246 13.67 -6.98 6.35
CA PRO A 246 12.46 -6.44 6.93
C PRO A 246 12.09 -5.06 6.39
N LEU A 247 10.79 -4.81 6.22
CA LEU A 247 10.29 -3.55 5.67
C LEU A 247 10.73 -2.33 6.47
N ASP A 248 10.86 -2.43 7.79
CA ASP A 248 11.34 -1.35 8.67
C ASP A 248 12.83 -1.02 8.49
N LYS A 249 13.60 -1.90 7.85
CA LYS A 249 15.00 -1.65 7.46
C LYS A 249 15.11 -0.96 6.12
N VAL A 250 14.13 -1.11 5.26
CA VAL A 250 14.06 -0.54 3.92
C VAL A 250 13.27 0.78 3.93
N LEU A 251 12.11 0.80 4.57
CA LEU A 251 11.31 2.00 4.80
C LEU A 251 11.73 2.65 6.12
N LEU A 252 12.69 3.58 6.05
CA LEU A 252 13.34 4.17 7.22
C LEU A 252 12.42 5.07 8.05
N ASN A 253 11.49 5.75 7.38
CA ASN A 253 10.40 6.53 8.00
C ASN A 253 9.17 6.54 7.07
N ASP A 254 8.22 7.42 7.28
CA ASP A 254 6.95 7.46 6.55
C ASP A 254 7.12 7.67 5.02
N ARG A 255 8.27 8.20 4.56
CA ARG A 255 8.54 8.54 3.16
C ARG A 255 9.90 8.11 2.65
N ARG A 256 10.85 7.81 3.55
CA ARG A 256 12.26 7.60 3.18
C ARG A 256 12.57 6.13 3.02
N TRP A 257 13.03 5.75 1.82
CA TRP A 257 13.36 4.39 1.45
C TRP A 257 14.86 4.23 1.23
N LEU A 258 15.43 3.14 1.73
CA LEU A 258 16.77 2.67 1.42
C LEU A 258 16.69 1.68 0.26
N LEU A 259 17.27 2.03 -0.88
CA LEU A 259 17.23 1.22 -2.10
C LEU A 259 18.42 0.26 -2.24
N GLY A 260 19.34 0.27 -1.27
CA GLY A 260 20.52 -0.58 -1.27
C GLY A 260 21.79 0.16 -1.58
N GLN A 261 22.85 -0.63 -1.87
CA GLN A 261 24.20 -0.11 -2.12
C GLN A 261 24.53 -0.20 -3.61
N VAL A 262 25.15 0.85 -4.14
CA VAL A 262 25.61 0.96 -5.54
C VAL A 262 27.11 1.25 -5.58
N PHE A 263 27.76 0.86 -6.68
CA PHE A 263 29.13 1.27 -6.96
C PHE A 263 29.17 2.22 -8.14
N PHE A 264 29.51 3.50 -7.92
CA PHE A 264 29.74 4.44 -8.99
C PHE A 264 31.14 4.26 -9.55
N ASN A 265 31.20 3.88 -10.84
CA ASN A 265 32.44 3.72 -11.58
C ASN A 265 33.05 5.07 -11.96
N GLU A 266 34.36 5.08 -12.33
CA GLU A 266 34.99 6.23 -12.96
C GLU A 266 34.27 6.60 -14.26
N GLY A 267 34.05 7.88 -14.50
CA GLY A 267 33.32 8.38 -15.66
C GLY A 267 31.82 8.50 -15.41
N ASN A 268 31.03 8.35 -16.46
CA ASN A 268 29.59 8.59 -16.41
C ASN A 268 28.82 7.36 -15.90
N ASN A 269 27.97 7.60 -14.92
CA ASN A 269 27.00 6.64 -14.43
C ASN A 269 25.59 7.21 -14.58
N ILE A 270 24.61 6.36 -14.85
CA ILE A 270 23.19 6.73 -14.97
C ILE A 270 22.43 5.96 -13.90
N LEU A 271 21.89 6.67 -12.93
CA LEU A 271 20.99 6.13 -11.91
C LEU A 271 19.55 6.52 -12.28
N GLU A 272 18.68 5.53 -12.41
CA GLU A 272 17.27 5.71 -12.73
C GLU A 272 16.43 5.15 -11.59
N VAL A 273 15.43 5.92 -11.16
CA VAL A 273 14.46 5.49 -10.13
C VAL A 273 13.07 5.71 -10.70
N VAL A 274 12.26 4.66 -10.72
CA VAL A 274 10.86 4.68 -11.16
C VAL A 274 9.99 4.26 -10.00
N VAL A 275 8.92 4.99 -9.77
CA VAL A 275 7.99 4.73 -8.67
C VAL A 275 6.56 4.78 -9.18
N ARG A 276 5.73 3.83 -8.72
CA ARG A 276 4.29 3.81 -8.98
C ARG A 276 3.51 3.82 -7.67
N ASP A 277 2.37 4.48 -7.70
CA ASP A 277 1.38 4.42 -6.62
C ASP A 277 0.41 3.23 -6.81
N PHE A 278 -0.54 3.11 -5.88
CA PHE A 278 -1.57 2.07 -5.92
C PHE A 278 -2.69 2.33 -6.95
N ALA A 279 -2.75 3.49 -7.58
CA ALA A 279 -3.67 3.81 -8.67
C ALA A 279 -3.04 3.58 -10.05
N GLY A 280 -1.74 3.26 -10.08
CA GLY A 280 -0.96 3.02 -11.31
C GLY A 280 -0.33 4.30 -11.90
N ASN A 281 -0.39 5.44 -11.21
CA ASN A 281 0.32 6.63 -11.65
C ASN A 281 1.82 6.46 -11.40
N GLU A 282 2.63 6.87 -12.39
CA GLU A 282 4.08 6.66 -12.39
C GLU A 282 4.83 7.97 -12.40
N THR A 283 5.96 8.01 -11.71
CA THR A 283 6.96 9.08 -11.81
C THR A 283 8.36 8.47 -11.83
N GLY A 284 9.27 9.09 -12.58
CA GLY A 284 10.65 8.64 -12.68
C GLY A 284 11.64 9.79 -12.61
N LYS A 285 12.84 9.49 -12.13
CA LYS A 285 13.99 10.40 -12.10
C LYS A 285 15.24 9.71 -12.63
N THR A 286 15.97 10.41 -13.49
CA THR A 286 17.24 9.97 -14.03
C THR A 286 18.35 10.93 -13.63
N PHE A 287 19.39 10.41 -12.99
CA PHE A 287 20.56 11.16 -12.53
C PHE A 287 21.79 10.72 -13.31
N ARG A 288 22.51 11.71 -13.85
CA ARG A 288 23.82 11.50 -14.46
C ARG A 288 24.89 11.84 -13.45
N VAL A 289 25.59 10.83 -12.96
CA VAL A 289 26.60 10.96 -11.91
C VAL A 289 27.97 10.66 -12.51
N ARG A 290 28.88 11.63 -12.46
CA ARG A 290 30.26 11.44 -12.87
C ARG A 290 31.11 10.97 -11.67
N GLY A 291 31.63 9.75 -11.75
CA GLY A 291 32.58 9.22 -10.80
C GLY A 291 33.99 9.79 -11.06
N THR A 292 34.64 10.30 -10.04
CA THR A 292 36.01 10.84 -10.10
C THR A 292 36.91 10.14 -9.10
N ARG A 293 38.15 9.84 -9.50
CA ARG A 293 39.16 9.42 -8.52
C ARG A 293 39.54 10.63 -7.67
N SER A 294 39.53 10.46 -6.36
CA SER A 294 40.09 11.44 -5.39
C SER A 294 41.59 11.44 -5.40
#